data_90c53c34433a0dff2c9373d3ea53f418
#
_entry.id   90c53c34433a0dff2c9373d3ea53f418
#
_cell.length_a   1.000
_cell.length_b   1.000
_cell.length_c   1.000
_cell.angle_alpha   90.00
_cell.angle_beta   90.00
_cell.angle_gamma   90.00
#
_symmetry.space_group_name_H-M   'P 1'
#
loop_
_entity.id
_entity.type
_entity.pdbx_description
1 polymer ?
#
loop_
_entity_poly.entity_id
_entity_poly.type
_entity_poly.pdbx_seq_one_letter_code
_entity_poly.pdbx_strand_id
1 'polypeptide(L)'
;GVGDYELNPDKIPLPVRKAIVAGINREQIQKIRFEKIGWNEKAPGSMCFLPLQEGYKDSYPTEIGEDVAKKILEDAGYKKDGDFYAKDGKKASYELFTFGDDQDVKTTSQFFSDQMKKIGIELKIVNRANSELTKVSTERSYGIKSAGYGITTNPVDSAYYFYRSEINNGHGKELDSLADKMMATEDYKKQLEIATELEKRHLAEVAIYIPVSNGPNYQACKKGLANYGPRLFATSAYDPDVWINAGWEK
;
A
#
# COMPACT_ATOMS: atom_id res chain seq x y z
N GLY A 1 -8.35 -1.69 -7.47
CA GLY A 1 -7.03 -1.24 -7.02
C GLY A 1 -6.84 -1.43 -5.53
N VAL A 2 -5.63 -1.25 -5.09
CA VAL A 2 -5.25 -1.27 -3.67
C VAL A 2 -4.82 0.13 -3.26
N GLY A 3 -5.42 0.65 -2.19
CA GLY A 3 -4.91 1.85 -1.51
C GLY A 3 -3.84 1.43 -0.51
N ASP A 4 -2.77 2.21 -0.42
CA ASP A 4 -1.61 1.90 0.39
C ASP A 4 -1.01 3.12 1.08
N TYR A 5 -0.14 2.85 2.04
CA TYR A 5 0.85 3.81 2.52
C TYR A 5 2.24 3.35 2.10
N GLU A 6 2.97 4.25 1.47
CA GLU A 6 4.36 4.04 1.07
C GLU A 6 5.30 4.73 2.06
N LEU A 7 6.15 3.94 2.70
CA LEU A 7 7.13 4.38 3.70
C LEU A 7 8.48 4.64 3.02
N ASN A 8 8.97 5.88 3.08
CA ASN A 8 10.24 6.23 2.46
C ASN A 8 11.43 5.66 3.25
N PRO A 9 12.15 4.67 2.72
CA PRO A 9 13.24 4.03 3.43
C PRO A 9 14.47 4.92 3.60
N ASP A 10 14.59 6.01 2.81
CA ASP A 10 15.67 6.99 2.96
C ASP A 10 15.47 7.91 4.17
N LYS A 11 14.23 8.03 4.65
CA LYS A 11 13.87 8.94 5.76
C LYS A 11 13.44 8.22 7.02
N ILE A 12 12.87 7.03 6.89
CA ILE A 12 12.32 6.28 8.01
C ILE A 12 13.18 5.03 8.24
N PRO A 13 13.86 4.91 9.40
CA PRO A 13 14.64 3.73 9.74
C PRO A 13 13.81 2.44 9.72
N LEU A 14 14.41 1.33 9.33
CA LEU A 14 13.74 0.04 9.20
C LEU A 14 12.95 -0.39 10.45
N PRO A 15 13.45 -0.26 11.69
CA PRO A 15 12.67 -0.63 12.88
C PRO A 15 11.38 0.18 13.02
N VAL A 16 11.40 1.47 12.65
CA VAL A 16 10.21 2.32 12.68
C VAL A 16 9.23 1.89 11.59
N ARG A 17 9.70 1.59 10.39
CA ARG A 17 8.82 1.06 9.33
C ARG A 17 8.16 -0.25 9.74
N LYS A 18 8.91 -1.17 10.34
CA LYS A 18 8.36 -2.42 10.89
C LYS A 18 7.34 -2.18 12.00
N ALA A 19 7.59 -1.23 12.88
CA ALA A 19 6.64 -0.85 13.92
C ALA A 19 5.35 -0.25 13.34
N ILE A 20 5.44 0.55 12.27
CA ILE A 20 4.28 1.07 11.55
C ILE A 20 3.48 -0.07 10.92
N VAL A 21 4.14 -1.01 10.23
CA VAL A 21 3.49 -2.21 9.65
C VAL A 21 2.77 -3.01 10.73
N ALA A 22 3.38 -3.23 11.89
CA ALA A 22 2.76 -3.99 12.97
C ALA A 22 1.63 -3.24 13.67
N GLY A 23 1.75 -1.91 13.83
CA GLY A 23 0.85 -1.10 14.65
C GLY A 23 -0.36 -0.53 13.92
N ILE A 24 -0.40 -0.56 12.58
CA ILE A 24 -1.52 -0.01 11.81
C ILE A 24 -2.74 -0.93 11.82
N ASN A 25 -3.92 -0.40 12.13
CA ASN A 25 -5.19 -1.12 12.01
C ASN A 25 -5.80 -0.89 10.64
N ARG A 26 -5.39 -1.70 9.68
CA ARG A 26 -5.83 -1.65 8.28
C ARG A 26 -7.33 -1.95 8.13
N GLU A 27 -7.86 -2.85 8.94
CA GLU A 27 -9.30 -3.21 8.92
C GLU A 27 -10.18 -1.99 9.23
N GLN A 28 -9.77 -1.15 10.18
CA GLN A 28 -10.52 0.05 10.47
C GLN A 28 -10.38 1.11 9.37
N ILE A 29 -9.22 1.21 8.72
CA ILE A 29 -9.04 2.08 7.54
C ILE A 29 -9.95 1.63 6.40
N GLN A 30 -10.00 0.33 6.12
CA GLN A 30 -10.89 -0.28 5.13
C GLN A 30 -12.36 0.09 5.41
N LYS A 31 -12.81 -0.06 6.67
CA LYS A 31 -14.17 0.30 7.08
C LYS A 31 -14.47 1.80 6.90
N ILE A 32 -13.58 2.68 7.36
CA ILE A 32 -13.76 4.12 7.20
C ILE A 32 -14.00 4.50 5.74
N ARG A 33 -13.29 3.85 4.81
CA ARG A 33 -13.40 4.15 3.38
C ARG A 33 -14.67 3.61 2.73
N PHE A 34 -15.11 2.41 3.11
CA PHE A 34 -16.05 1.66 2.27
C PHE A 34 -17.31 1.15 2.97
N GLU A 35 -17.39 1.20 4.31
CA GLU A 35 -18.58 0.72 5.03
C GLU A 35 -19.86 1.47 4.63
N LYS A 36 -19.77 2.79 4.39
CA LYS A 36 -20.89 3.63 4.01
C LYS A 36 -21.54 3.23 2.68
N ILE A 37 -20.81 2.56 1.81
CA ILE A 37 -21.32 2.05 0.53
C ILE A 37 -21.66 0.57 0.57
N GLY A 38 -21.69 -0.04 1.77
CA GLY A 38 -22.04 -1.45 1.97
C GLY A 38 -20.93 -2.43 1.61
N TRP A 39 -19.69 -1.97 1.42
CA TRP A 39 -18.55 -2.85 1.15
C TRP A 39 -17.87 -3.24 2.46
N ASN A 40 -18.04 -4.51 2.86
CA ASN A 40 -17.60 -5.04 4.16
C ASN A 40 -16.47 -6.07 4.04
N GLU A 41 -15.73 -6.04 2.94
CA GLU A 41 -14.58 -6.93 2.75
C GLU A 41 -13.42 -6.56 3.69
N LYS A 42 -12.58 -7.56 3.99
CA LYS A 42 -11.37 -7.35 4.79
C LYS A 42 -10.36 -6.46 4.06
N ALA A 43 -9.48 -5.83 4.82
CA ALA A 43 -8.33 -5.13 4.25
C ALA A 43 -7.47 -6.11 3.42
N PRO A 44 -6.91 -5.66 2.28
CA PRO A 44 -6.13 -6.55 1.41
C PRO A 44 -4.86 -7.03 2.12
N GLY A 45 -4.54 -8.30 2.00
CA GLY A 45 -3.30 -8.88 2.52
C GLY A 45 -2.13 -8.76 1.55
N SER A 46 -2.32 -8.14 0.38
CA SER A 46 -1.35 -8.05 -0.68
C SER A 46 -1.44 -6.73 -1.44
N MET A 47 -0.28 -6.23 -1.92
CA MET A 47 -0.18 -5.13 -2.89
C MET A 47 -0.38 -5.61 -4.33
N CYS A 48 -0.08 -6.88 -4.62
CA CYS A 48 0.01 -7.41 -5.96
C CYS A 48 -1.19 -8.28 -6.37
N PHE A 49 -1.85 -8.91 -5.39
CA PHE A 49 -2.96 -9.83 -5.60
C PHE A 49 -4.25 -9.28 -5.02
N LEU A 50 -5.33 -9.38 -5.77
CA LEU A 50 -6.69 -9.26 -5.24
C LEU A 50 -7.16 -10.60 -4.67
N PRO A 51 -8.02 -10.61 -3.64
CA PRO A 51 -8.52 -11.84 -3.01
C PRO A 51 -9.16 -12.84 -3.97
N LEU A 52 -9.67 -12.35 -5.12
CA LEU A 52 -10.33 -13.18 -6.14
C LEU A 52 -9.38 -13.72 -7.24
N GLN A 53 -8.11 -13.33 -7.22
CA GLN A 53 -7.14 -13.81 -8.21
C GLN A 53 -6.57 -15.19 -7.79
N GLU A 54 -6.26 -16.02 -8.81
CA GLU A 54 -5.53 -17.27 -8.59
C GLU A 54 -4.20 -16.98 -7.88
N GLY A 55 -3.87 -17.82 -6.91
CA GLY A 55 -2.61 -17.68 -6.15
C GLY A 55 -2.65 -16.64 -5.03
N TYR A 56 -3.77 -15.92 -4.82
CA TYR A 56 -3.87 -15.00 -3.69
C TYR A 56 -3.60 -15.72 -2.37
N LYS A 57 -2.73 -15.13 -1.59
CA LYS A 57 -2.51 -15.46 -0.18
C LYS A 57 -2.34 -14.15 0.58
N ASP A 58 -2.83 -14.13 1.82
CA ASP A 58 -2.54 -13.02 2.72
C ASP A 58 -1.05 -13.04 3.07
N SER A 59 -0.33 -12.04 2.60
CA SER A 59 1.11 -11.87 2.82
C SER A 59 1.42 -10.98 4.02
N TYR A 60 0.38 -10.42 4.65
CA TYR A 60 0.58 -9.51 5.76
C TYR A 60 1.07 -10.25 7.02
N PRO A 61 1.94 -9.64 7.84
CA PRO A 61 2.39 -10.24 9.09
C PRO A 61 1.23 -10.61 10.03
N THR A 62 1.33 -11.75 10.69
CA THR A 62 0.33 -12.21 11.67
C THR A 62 0.57 -11.64 13.06
N GLU A 63 1.81 -11.33 13.40
CA GLU A 63 2.17 -10.66 14.65
C GLU A 63 2.02 -9.15 14.48
N ILE A 64 0.86 -8.63 14.89
CA ILE A 64 0.48 -7.22 14.77
C ILE A 64 -0.16 -6.71 16.06
N GLY A 65 -0.20 -5.41 16.21
CA GLY A 65 -0.81 -4.72 17.35
C GLY A 65 0.12 -3.70 18.00
N GLU A 66 -0.46 -2.89 18.87
CA GLU A 66 0.27 -1.79 19.53
C GLU A 66 1.48 -2.29 20.35
N ASP A 67 1.32 -3.39 21.07
CA ASP A 67 2.39 -3.93 21.93
C ASP A 67 3.53 -4.52 21.08
N VAL A 68 3.19 -5.19 19.98
CA VAL A 68 4.19 -5.69 19.02
C VAL A 68 4.98 -4.52 18.42
N ALA A 69 4.30 -3.46 18.01
CA ALA A 69 4.93 -2.27 17.43
C ALA A 69 5.88 -1.58 18.44
N LYS A 70 5.44 -1.41 19.69
CA LYS A 70 6.26 -0.83 20.76
C LYS A 70 7.49 -1.70 21.04
N LYS A 71 7.30 -3.02 21.14
CA LYS A 71 8.42 -3.95 21.33
C LYS A 71 9.45 -3.87 20.21
N ILE A 72 9.03 -3.77 18.94
CA ILE A 72 9.95 -3.60 17.82
C ILE A 72 10.81 -2.35 17.98
N LEU A 73 10.23 -1.24 18.43
CA LEU A 73 10.98 0.00 18.69
C LEU A 73 11.96 -0.16 19.85
N GLU A 74 11.51 -0.75 20.94
CA GLU A 74 12.33 -0.96 22.16
C GLU A 74 13.50 -1.89 21.89
N ASP A 75 13.26 -3.01 21.21
CA ASP A 75 14.30 -3.98 20.81
C ASP A 75 15.36 -3.33 19.87
N ALA A 76 14.95 -2.31 19.11
CA ALA A 76 15.84 -1.52 18.26
C ALA A 76 16.57 -0.37 19.01
N GLY A 77 16.36 -0.25 20.33
CA GLY A 77 17.00 0.76 21.17
C GLY A 77 16.32 2.12 21.20
N TYR A 78 15.08 2.22 20.71
CA TYR A 78 14.27 3.42 20.93
C TYR A 78 13.80 3.48 22.39
N LYS A 79 13.76 4.66 22.97
CA LYS A 79 13.28 4.91 24.32
C LYS A 79 12.17 5.94 24.32
N LYS A 80 11.22 5.80 25.23
CA LYS A 80 10.18 6.81 25.45
C LYS A 80 10.79 8.14 25.88
N ASP A 81 10.39 9.20 25.17
CA ASP A 81 10.71 10.59 25.46
C ASP A 81 9.39 11.39 25.34
N GLY A 82 8.75 11.62 26.48
CA GLY A 82 7.37 12.13 26.53
C GLY A 82 6.37 11.15 25.87
N ASP A 83 5.56 11.66 24.95
CA ASP A 83 4.54 10.87 24.23
C ASP A 83 5.14 9.96 23.15
N PHE A 84 6.39 10.19 22.74
CA PHE A 84 6.96 9.56 21.57
C PHE A 84 8.24 8.77 21.88
N TYR A 85 8.61 7.88 21.00
CA TYR A 85 9.92 7.23 21.03
C TYR A 85 10.99 8.10 20.39
N ALA A 86 12.20 8.01 20.92
CA ALA A 86 13.38 8.64 20.36
C ALA A 86 14.58 7.71 20.42
N LYS A 87 15.52 7.88 19.50
CA LYS A 87 16.82 7.20 19.48
C LYS A 87 17.90 8.19 19.05
N ASP A 88 19.03 8.20 19.76
CA ASP A 88 20.17 9.08 19.47
C ASP A 88 19.76 10.57 19.37
N GLY A 89 18.87 11.01 20.27
CA GLY A 89 18.33 12.37 20.32
C GLY A 89 17.35 12.71 19.20
N LYS A 90 17.00 11.76 18.34
CA LYS A 90 16.05 11.96 17.26
C LYS A 90 14.71 11.30 17.58
N LYS A 91 13.65 12.12 17.63
CA LYS A 91 12.28 11.70 17.81
C LYS A 91 11.77 10.90 16.60
N ALA A 92 10.99 9.86 16.84
CA ALA A 92 10.27 9.14 15.78
C ALA A 92 9.08 10.01 15.30
N SER A 93 9.39 10.98 14.43
CA SER A 93 8.46 11.98 13.92
C SER A 93 8.65 12.13 12.41
N TYR A 94 7.56 11.92 11.65
CA TYR A 94 7.61 11.89 10.19
C TYR A 94 6.42 12.62 9.58
N GLU A 95 6.58 13.09 8.35
CA GLU A 95 5.49 13.69 7.59
C GLU A 95 4.70 12.61 6.84
N LEU A 96 3.37 12.68 6.97
CA LEU A 96 2.42 11.89 6.20
C LEU A 96 1.82 12.77 5.10
N PHE A 97 2.24 12.55 3.87
CA PHE A 97 1.72 13.26 2.71
C PHE A 97 0.42 12.63 2.22
N THR A 98 -0.59 13.46 2.07
CA THR A 98 -1.89 13.13 1.48
C THR A 98 -2.17 14.04 0.31
N PHE A 99 -3.06 13.64 -0.60
CA PHE A 99 -3.30 14.38 -1.83
C PHE A 99 -4.80 14.60 -2.06
N GLY A 100 -5.13 15.83 -2.47
CA GLY A 100 -6.49 16.22 -2.80
C GLY A 100 -7.38 16.54 -1.60
N ASP A 101 -8.69 16.70 -1.87
CA ASP A 101 -9.67 17.17 -0.89
C ASP A 101 -10.66 16.09 -0.44
N ASP A 102 -10.42 14.83 -0.80
CA ASP A 102 -11.28 13.71 -0.44
C ASP A 102 -11.40 13.56 1.09
N GLN A 103 -12.64 13.56 1.57
CA GLN A 103 -12.93 13.49 3.01
C GLN A 103 -12.53 12.14 3.61
N ASP A 104 -12.61 11.06 2.84
CA ASP A 104 -12.21 9.73 3.33
C ASP A 104 -10.69 9.64 3.47
N VAL A 105 -9.93 10.29 2.58
CA VAL A 105 -8.47 10.43 2.73
C VAL A 105 -8.12 11.23 3.97
N LYS A 106 -8.80 12.35 4.24
CA LYS A 106 -8.60 13.16 5.45
C LYS A 106 -8.89 12.35 6.72
N THR A 107 -10.03 11.65 6.75
CA THR A 107 -10.46 10.86 7.91
C THR A 107 -9.51 9.68 8.16
N THR A 108 -9.12 8.94 7.13
CA THR A 108 -8.20 7.79 7.27
C THR A 108 -6.80 8.23 7.68
N SER A 109 -6.33 9.37 7.18
CA SER A 109 -5.02 9.91 7.53
C SER A 109 -4.97 10.39 8.98
N GLN A 110 -6.04 11.04 9.46
CA GLN A 110 -6.14 11.41 10.87
C GLN A 110 -6.18 10.16 11.76
N PHE A 111 -6.99 9.16 11.40
CA PHE A 111 -7.05 7.90 12.12
C PHE A 111 -5.68 7.21 12.17
N PHE A 112 -4.96 7.16 11.06
CA PHE A 112 -3.62 6.59 11.02
C PHE A 112 -2.63 7.36 11.91
N SER A 113 -2.67 8.69 11.87
CA SER A 113 -1.84 9.53 12.75
C SER A 113 -2.13 9.27 14.24
N ASP A 114 -3.41 9.16 14.61
CA ASP A 114 -3.82 8.88 15.99
C ASP A 114 -3.38 7.49 16.47
N GLN A 115 -3.41 6.49 15.59
CA GLN A 115 -2.89 5.15 15.88
C GLN A 115 -1.38 5.18 16.10
N MET A 116 -0.64 5.86 15.24
CA MET A 116 0.82 5.97 15.38
C MET A 116 1.21 6.69 16.66
N LYS A 117 0.43 7.69 17.07
CA LYS A 117 0.64 8.35 18.37
C LYS A 117 0.50 7.36 19.53
N LYS A 118 -0.43 6.42 19.52
CA LYS A 118 -0.60 5.40 20.57
C LYS A 118 0.61 4.48 20.70
N ILE A 119 1.29 4.20 19.60
CA ILE A 119 2.53 3.41 19.60
C ILE A 119 3.79 4.28 19.78
N GLY A 120 3.62 5.58 19.93
CA GLY A 120 4.70 6.52 20.21
C GLY A 120 5.48 7.01 18.99
N ILE A 121 4.85 7.00 17.81
CA ILE A 121 5.35 7.61 16.58
C ILE A 121 4.49 8.81 16.23
N GLU A 122 5.11 9.96 15.97
CA GLU A 122 4.42 11.17 15.51
C GLU A 122 4.29 11.18 14.01
N LEU A 123 3.06 11.34 13.48
CA LEU A 123 2.82 11.64 12.08
C LEU A 123 2.23 13.03 11.92
N LYS A 124 2.90 13.88 11.15
CA LYS A 124 2.45 15.21 10.78
C LYS A 124 1.80 15.16 9.40
N ILE A 125 0.49 15.34 9.35
CA ILE A 125 -0.26 15.30 8.09
C ILE A 125 0.04 16.55 7.27
N VAL A 126 0.50 16.35 6.03
CA VAL A 126 0.80 17.39 5.05
C VAL A 126 -0.04 17.13 3.80
N ASN A 127 -1.13 17.88 3.67
CA ASN A 127 -1.98 17.75 2.48
C ASN A 127 -1.42 18.54 1.30
N ARG A 128 -1.40 17.92 0.13
CA ARG A 128 -0.90 18.47 -1.13
C ARG A 128 -1.98 18.44 -2.21
N ALA A 129 -1.82 19.25 -3.24
CA ALA A 129 -2.68 19.14 -4.42
C ALA A 129 -2.39 17.81 -5.16
N ASN A 130 -3.43 17.22 -5.78
CA ASN A 130 -3.27 15.99 -6.58
C ASN A 130 -2.21 16.13 -7.68
N SER A 131 -2.06 17.32 -8.26
CA SER A 131 -1.06 17.62 -9.28
C SER A 131 0.39 17.50 -8.79
N GLU A 132 0.62 17.54 -7.47
CA GLU A 132 1.96 17.42 -6.89
C GLU A 132 2.40 15.96 -6.67
N LEU A 133 1.49 14.99 -6.79
CA LEU A 133 1.76 13.57 -6.49
C LEU A 133 2.98 13.04 -7.26
N THR A 134 3.03 13.27 -8.57
CA THR A 134 4.15 12.81 -9.41
C THR A 134 5.47 13.42 -8.97
N LYS A 135 5.49 14.73 -8.72
CA LYS A 135 6.68 15.44 -8.26
C LYS A 135 7.17 14.91 -6.92
N VAL A 136 6.26 14.81 -5.93
CA VAL A 136 6.57 14.28 -4.59
C VAL A 136 7.13 12.86 -4.66
N SER A 137 6.57 12.02 -5.53
CA SER A 137 7.01 10.63 -5.73
C SER A 137 8.40 10.57 -6.38
N THR A 138 8.63 11.33 -7.44
CA THR A 138 9.91 11.37 -8.17
C THR A 138 11.04 11.93 -7.31
N GLU A 139 10.77 13.00 -6.57
CA GLU A 139 11.75 13.63 -5.67
C GLU A 139 11.92 12.87 -4.34
N ARG A 140 11.08 11.87 -4.06
CA ARG A 140 11.04 11.13 -2.79
C ARG A 140 11.02 12.07 -1.57
N SER A 141 10.28 13.17 -1.70
CA SER A 141 10.29 14.25 -0.70
C SER A 141 9.44 13.95 0.55
N TYR A 142 8.62 12.88 0.54
CA TYR A 142 7.75 12.43 1.63
C TYR A 142 8.48 11.60 2.70
N GLY A 143 7.92 11.55 3.90
CA GLY A 143 8.22 10.51 4.89
C GLY A 143 7.33 9.30 4.65
N ILE A 144 6.03 9.49 4.75
CA ILE A 144 5.01 8.52 4.37
C ILE A 144 4.13 9.17 3.30
N LYS A 145 3.68 8.41 2.33
CA LYS A 145 2.79 8.88 1.27
C LYS A 145 1.55 8.00 1.21
N SER A 146 0.37 8.62 1.22
CA SER A 146 -0.87 7.92 0.85
C SER A 146 -0.92 7.79 -0.67
N ALA A 147 -1.10 6.58 -1.15
CA ALA A 147 -1.11 6.27 -2.57
C ALA A 147 -2.17 5.21 -2.90
N GLY A 148 -2.21 4.77 -4.14
CA GLY A 148 -3.06 3.68 -4.60
C GLY A 148 -2.63 3.23 -5.98
N TYR A 149 -2.78 1.93 -6.24
CA TYR A 149 -2.37 1.30 -7.49
C TYR A 149 -3.51 0.48 -8.09
N GLY A 150 -3.62 0.57 -9.42
CA GLY A 150 -4.46 -0.35 -10.19
C GLY A 150 -3.82 -1.73 -10.23
N ILE A 151 -4.54 -2.75 -9.77
CA ILE A 151 -4.06 -4.12 -9.85
C ILE A 151 -4.19 -4.62 -11.29
N THR A 152 -3.15 -5.24 -11.80
CA THR A 152 -3.11 -5.86 -13.13
C THR A 152 -3.64 -7.29 -13.10
N THR A 153 -3.86 -7.86 -14.28
CA THR A 153 -4.21 -9.29 -14.42
C THR A 153 -3.06 -10.23 -14.07
N ASN A 154 -1.81 -9.72 -14.09
CA ASN A 154 -0.61 -10.50 -13.81
C ASN A 154 0.06 -10.01 -12.50
N PRO A 155 -0.18 -10.69 -11.37
CA PRO A 155 0.46 -10.34 -10.10
C PRO A 155 1.99 -10.46 -10.11
N VAL A 156 2.56 -11.32 -10.95
CA VAL A 156 4.02 -11.51 -11.07
C VAL A 156 4.71 -10.22 -11.54
N ASP A 157 4.13 -9.55 -12.55
CA ASP A 157 4.65 -8.27 -13.04
C ASP A 157 4.55 -7.19 -11.97
N SER A 158 3.45 -7.17 -11.21
CA SER A 158 3.28 -6.24 -10.11
C SER A 158 4.32 -6.48 -9.01
N ALA A 159 4.55 -7.73 -8.62
CA ALA A 159 5.55 -8.08 -7.61
C ALA A 159 6.97 -7.70 -8.07
N TYR A 160 7.29 -7.95 -9.33
CA TYR A 160 8.58 -7.54 -9.91
C TYR A 160 8.76 -6.02 -9.88
N TYR A 161 7.71 -5.27 -10.25
CA TYR A 161 7.74 -3.81 -10.22
C TYR A 161 7.90 -3.25 -8.80
N PHE A 162 7.13 -3.72 -7.82
CA PHE A 162 7.15 -3.13 -6.48
C PHE A 162 8.39 -3.50 -5.66
N TYR A 163 8.92 -4.71 -5.82
CA TYR A 163 9.85 -5.27 -4.84
C TYR A 163 11.31 -5.33 -5.29
N ARG A 164 11.63 -4.83 -6.47
CA ARG A 164 13.01 -4.65 -6.91
C ARG A 164 13.68 -3.47 -6.22
N SER A 165 14.94 -3.67 -5.84
CA SER A 165 15.71 -2.62 -5.17
C SER A 165 15.91 -1.37 -6.03
N GLU A 166 16.00 -1.51 -7.35
CA GLU A 166 16.15 -0.37 -8.28
C GLU A 166 14.98 0.60 -8.22
N ILE A 167 13.76 0.12 -7.99
CA ILE A 167 12.57 0.96 -7.81
C ILE A 167 12.57 1.60 -6.42
N ASN A 168 13.18 0.92 -5.45
CA ASN A 168 13.20 1.29 -4.04
C ASN A 168 14.50 2.02 -3.62
N ASN A 169 15.16 2.69 -4.56
CA ASN A 169 16.40 3.46 -4.33
C ASN A 169 17.52 2.64 -3.67
N GLY A 170 17.66 1.38 -4.09
CA GLY A 170 18.67 0.44 -3.60
C GLY A 170 18.27 -0.34 -2.33
N HIS A 171 17.10 -0.06 -1.75
CA HIS A 171 16.62 -0.81 -0.59
C HIS A 171 15.98 -2.14 -0.99
N GLY A 172 16.22 -3.19 -0.22
CA GLY A 172 15.71 -4.54 -0.47
C GLY A 172 16.54 -5.32 -1.50
N LYS A 173 17.81 -4.95 -1.73
CA LYS A 173 18.71 -5.60 -2.70
C LYS A 173 18.90 -7.09 -2.45
N GLU A 174 18.79 -7.53 -1.21
CA GLU A 174 18.83 -8.92 -0.80
C GLU A 174 17.67 -9.77 -1.38
N LEU A 175 16.61 -9.12 -1.86
CA LEU A 175 15.46 -9.77 -2.48
C LEU A 175 15.51 -9.81 -4.01
N ASP A 176 16.43 -9.09 -4.65
CA ASP A 176 16.53 -9.02 -6.12
C ASP A 176 16.73 -10.39 -6.76
N SER A 177 17.55 -11.27 -6.16
CA SER A 177 17.75 -12.62 -6.66
C SER A 177 16.47 -13.48 -6.62
N LEU A 178 15.59 -13.24 -5.65
CA LEU A 178 14.29 -13.91 -5.58
C LEU A 178 13.36 -13.39 -6.66
N ALA A 179 13.36 -12.07 -6.93
CA ALA A 179 12.61 -11.46 -8.01
C ALA A 179 13.09 -11.96 -9.39
N ASP A 180 14.39 -12.07 -9.61
CA ASP A 180 14.96 -12.61 -10.84
C ASP A 180 14.59 -14.10 -11.02
N LYS A 181 14.66 -14.90 -9.96
CA LYS A 181 14.21 -16.30 -9.97
C LYS A 181 12.73 -16.41 -10.34
N MET A 182 11.88 -15.53 -9.80
CA MET A 182 10.46 -15.47 -10.15
C MET A 182 10.28 -15.30 -11.65
N MET A 183 10.95 -14.32 -12.25
CA MET A 183 10.84 -14.05 -13.69
C MET A 183 11.41 -15.16 -14.57
N ALA A 184 12.46 -15.86 -14.11
CA ALA A 184 13.07 -16.98 -14.83
C ALA A 184 12.30 -18.31 -14.69
N THR A 185 11.26 -18.38 -13.86
CA THR A 185 10.47 -19.60 -13.65
C THR A 185 9.40 -19.75 -14.72
N GLU A 186 9.42 -20.84 -15.50
CA GLU A 186 8.46 -21.09 -16.59
C GLU A 186 7.05 -21.49 -16.08
N ASP A 187 6.97 -22.18 -14.94
CA ASP A 187 5.73 -22.63 -14.33
C ASP A 187 5.04 -21.45 -13.62
N TYR A 188 3.90 -21.02 -14.16
CA TYR A 188 3.17 -19.87 -13.65
C TYR A 188 2.71 -20.03 -12.21
N LYS A 189 2.32 -21.23 -11.77
CA LYS A 189 1.93 -21.46 -10.37
C LYS A 189 3.11 -21.28 -9.42
N LYS A 190 4.28 -21.75 -9.83
CA LYS A 190 5.52 -21.51 -9.07
C LYS A 190 5.92 -20.03 -9.08
N GLN A 191 5.69 -19.30 -10.19
CA GLN A 191 5.89 -17.85 -10.20
C GLN A 191 5.00 -17.15 -9.16
N LEU A 192 3.71 -17.52 -9.07
CA LEU A 192 2.78 -16.96 -8.08
C LEU A 192 3.22 -17.28 -6.63
N GLU A 193 3.76 -18.47 -6.38
CA GLU A 193 4.31 -18.84 -5.07
C GLU A 193 5.53 -17.98 -4.72
N ILE A 194 6.43 -17.76 -5.68
CA ILE A 194 7.61 -16.92 -5.48
C ILE A 194 7.20 -15.45 -5.30
N ALA A 195 6.22 -14.94 -6.06
CA ALA A 195 5.69 -13.60 -5.89
C ALA A 195 5.13 -13.37 -4.47
N THR A 196 4.39 -14.36 -3.95
CA THR A 196 3.88 -14.34 -2.58
C THR A 196 5.01 -14.32 -1.54
N GLU A 197 6.04 -15.13 -1.75
CA GLU A 197 7.20 -15.18 -0.85
C GLU A 197 7.98 -13.85 -0.89
N LEU A 198 8.18 -13.30 -2.09
CA LEU A 198 8.84 -12.01 -2.28
C LEU A 198 8.11 -10.88 -1.54
N GLU A 199 6.79 -10.84 -1.64
CA GLU A 199 5.95 -9.88 -0.94
C GLU A 199 6.04 -10.01 0.58
N LYS A 200 5.91 -11.24 1.10
CA LYS A 200 6.06 -11.52 2.54
C LYS A 200 7.40 -11.05 3.09
N ARG A 201 8.47 -11.41 2.39
CA ARG A 201 9.82 -11.02 2.78
C ARG A 201 10.01 -9.51 2.69
N HIS A 202 9.48 -8.87 1.65
CA HIS A 202 9.56 -7.41 1.52
C HIS A 202 8.84 -6.71 2.68
N LEU A 203 7.64 -7.15 3.07
CA LEU A 203 6.92 -6.60 4.22
C LEU A 203 7.70 -6.81 5.54
N ALA A 204 8.33 -7.96 5.72
CA ALA A 204 9.05 -8.31 6.93
C ALA A 204 10.46 -7.70 7.02
N GLU A 205 11.17 -7.60 5.90
CA GLU A 205 12.60 -7.26 5.85
C GLU A 205 12.87 -5.83 5.37
N VAL A 206 11.99 -5.27 4.53
CA VAL A 206 12.14 -3.93 3.91
C VAL A 206 11.06 -2.96 4.35
N ALA A 207 9.80 -3.40 4.44
CA ALA A 207 8.67 -2.65 4.99
C ALA A 207 8.45 -1.28 4.31
N ILE A 208 8.23 -1.24 3.00
CA ILE A 208 7.98 0.00 2.25
C ILE A 208 6.49 0.17 1.95
N TYR A 209 5.82 -0.84 1.40
CA TYR A 209 4.44 -0.76 0.93
C TYR A 209 3.49 -1.44 1.91
N ILE A 210 2.50 -0.72 2.39
CA ILE A 210 1.48 -1.25 3.32
C ILE A 210 0.13 -1.23 2.62
N PRO A 211 -0.41 -2.37 2.15
CA PRO A 211 -1.76 -2.43 1.60
C PRO A 211 -2.78 -2.15 2.69
N VAL A 212 -3.62 -1.15 2.53
CA VAL A 212 -4.55 -0.72 3.58
C VAL A 212 -6.01 -0.77 3.19
N SER A 213 -6.31 -0.72 1.88
CA SER A 213 -7.69 -0.75 1.44
C SER A 213 -7.86 -1.29 0.03
N ASN A 214 -8.98 -1.99 -0.18
CA ASN A 214 -9.44 -2.44 -1.49
C ASN A 214 -10.95 -2.25 -1.55
N GLY A 215 -11.42 -1.50 -2.53
CA GLY A 215 -12.82 -1.16 -2.68
C GLY A 215 -13.42 -1.59 -4.03
N PRO A 216 -14.74 -1.49 -4.19
CA PRO A 216 -15.41 -1.82 -5.42
C PRO A 216 -15.04 -0.85 -6.54
N ASN A 217 -15.03 -1.35 -7.76
CA ASN A 217 -15.03 -0.52 -8.96
C ASN A 217 -16.48 -0.18 -9.35
N TYR A 218 -16.73 1.08 -9.63
CA TYR A 218 -18.00 1.51 -10.21
C TYR A 218 -17.75 2.53 -11.32
N GLN A 219 -18.65 2.55 -12.28
CA GLN A 219 -18.62 3.50 -13.37
C GLN A 219 -20.01 4.11 -13.52
N ALA A 220 -20.05 5.38 -13.87
CA ALA A 220 -21.28 6.08 -14.25
C ALA A 220 -21.20 6.42 -15.74
N CYS A 221 -22.25 6.09 -16.48
CA CYS A 221 -22.36 6.45 -17.88
C CYS A 221 -23.74 7.07 -18.18
N LYS A 222 -23.84 7.81 -19.29
CA LYS A 222 -25.13 8.29 -19.78
C LYS A 222 -26.03 7.12 -20.14
N LYS A 223 -27.33 7.24 -19.83
CA LYS A 223 -28.35 6.29 -20.27
C LYS A 223 -28.32 6.15 -21.80
N GLY A 224 -28.35 4.90 -22.27
CA GLY A 224 -28.26 4.57 -23.69
C GLY A 224 -26.86 4.33 -24.22
N LEU A 225 -25.80 4.47 -23.39
CA LEU A 225 -24.48 3.99 -23.74
C LEU A 225 -24.40 2.49 -23.49
N ALA A 226 -24.31 1.70 -24.58
CA ALA A 226 -24.22 0.25 -24.54
C ALA A 226 -22.74 -0.23 -24.54
N ASN A 227 -22.52 -1.42 -24.00
CA ASN A 227 -21.23 -2.11 -23.97
C ASN A 227 -20.11 -1.35 -23.22
N TYR A 228 -20.49 -0.39 -22.38
CA TYR A 228 -19.58 0.31 -21.50
C TYR A 228 -19.91 -0.02 -20.03
N GLY A 229 -18.99 -0.63 -19.34
CA GLY A 229 -19.22 -1.05 -17.94
C GLY A 229 -17.91 -1.24 -17.16
N PRO A 230 -18.02 -1.50 -15.86
CA PRO A 230 -16.86 -1.69 -15.01
C PRO A 230 -16.03 -2.90 -15.41
N ARG A 231 -14.72 -2.76 -15.35
CA ARG A 231 -13.75 -3.83 -15.54
C ARG A 231 -13.12 -4.21 -14.22
N LEU A 232 -12.81 -5.47 -14.07
CA LEU A 232 -12.22 -5.99 -12.84
C LEU A 232 -10.77 -5.56 -12.68
N PHE A 233 -10.03 -5.61 -13.77
CA PHE A 233 -8.61 -5.27 -13.82
C PHE A 233 -8.36 -4.13 -14.79
N ALA A 234 -7.27 -3.42 -14.59
CA ALA A 234 -6.83 -2.27 -15.35
C ALA A 234 -7.83 -1.11 -15.36
N THR A 235 -7.41 0.01 -15.86
CA THR A 235 -8.31 1.12 -16.11
C THR A 235 -8.92 0.95 -17.48
N SER A 236 -10.24 1.14 -17.59
CA SER A 236 -10.96 1.06 -18.86
C SER A 236 -10.36 1.94 -19.98
N ALA A 237 -9.58 2.96 -19.61
CA ALA A 237 -8.89 3.83 -20.56
C ALA A 237 -7.83 3.11 -21.42
N TYR A 238 -7.29 2.00 -20.93
CA TYR A 238 -6.22 1.23 -21.60
C TYR A 238 -6.72 -0.07 -22.22
N ASP A 239 -8.00 -0.40 -22.08
CA ASP A 239 -8.60 -1.58 -22.67
C ASP A 239 -9.29 -1.20 -24.00
N PRO A 240 -8.69 -1.51 -25.17
CA PRO A 240 -9.25 -1.14 -26.46
C PRO A 240 -10.62 -1.75 -26.71
N ASP A 241 -10.92 -2.93 -26.14
CA ASP A 241 -12.20 -3.62 -26.32
C ASP A 241 -13.37 -2.83 -25.73
N VAL A 242 -13.13 -2.03 -24.69
CA VAL A 242 -14.14 -1.15 -24.10
C VAL A 242 -14.61 -0.10 -25.12
N TRP A 243 -13.68 0.50 -25.85
CA TRP A 243 -13.97 1.60 -26.76
C TRP A 243 -14.45 1.13 -28.13
N ILE A 244 -13.91 0.01 -28.63
CA ILE A 244 -14.31 -0.55 -29.94
C ILE A 244 -15.77 -0.98 -29.93
N ASN A 245 -16.26 -1.51 -28.81
CA ASN A 245 -17.61 -2.05 -28.69
C ASN A 245 -18.62 -1.07 -28.05
N ALA A 246 -18.16 0.06 -27.51
CA ALA A 246 -19.05 1.04 -26.92
C ALA A 246 -19.85 1.79 -27.98
N GLY A 247 -21.15 1.94 -27.78
CA GLY A 247 -22.02 2.62 -28.73
C GLY A 247 -23.33 3.06 -28.08
N TRP A 248 -24.09 3.85 -28.81
CA TRP A 248 -25.41 4.30 -28.35
C TRP A 248 -26.49 3.32 -28.80
N GLU A 249 -27.36 2.95 -27.87
CA GLU A 249 -28.61 2.26 -28.21
C GLU A 249 -29.45 3.12 -29.15
N LYS A 250 -30.02 2.51 -30.18
CA LYS A 250 -30.91 3.18 -31.12
C LYS A 250 -32.31 3.33 -30.56
#